data_cf917f431eec79e8b1e00f9d1dcfa10d
#
_entry.id   cf917f431eec79e8b1e00f9d1dcfa10d
#
_cell.length_a   1.000
_cell.length_b   1.000
_cell.length_c   1.000
_cell.angle_alpha   90.00
_cell.angle_beta   90.00
_cell.angle_gamma   90.00
#
_symmetry.space_group_name_H-M   'P 1'
#
loop_
_entity.id
_entity.type
_entity.pdbx_description
1 polymer ?
#
loop_
_entity_poly.entity_id
_entity_poly.type
_entity_poly.pdbx_seq_one_letter_code
_entity_poly.pdbx_strand_id
1 'polypeptide(L)'
;IDLDMLGTQSGGFYAYTASNADMNMILSQVGAELQPIVPKLTSEEPYPSDNMAFYSGEIPSVMFTTGKYPEHNTVRDTEDIIEYEPMERELEYVYNFTRFIANVENAPLFRQDQVLAKGNDKLYAYYECDRRPSFMGSADPKDFLYRWVYQYLKYPKAAVANGIQGRVTIEFTI
;
A
#
# COMPACT_ATOMS: atom_id res chain seq x y z
N ILE A 1 -1.34 10.75 -9.25
CA ILE A 1 -1.08 9.37 -9.66
C ILE A 1 -0.11 9.42 -10.80
N ASP A 2 0.97 8.69 -10.69
CA ASP A 2 2.01 8.57 -11.68
C ASP A 2 2.05 7.12 -12.20
N LEU A 3 2.18 6.94 -13.50
CA LEU A 3 2.29 5.64 -14.16
C LEU A 3 3.61 5.60 -14.91
N ASP A 4 4.57 4.88 -14.38
CA ASP A 4 5.89 4.83 -14.97
C ASP A 4 6.38 3.39 -15.11
N MET A 5 6.67 3.02 -16.36
CA MET A 5 7.11 1.70 -16.80
C MET A 5 6.14 0.57 -16.39
N LEU A 6 4.91 0.61 -16.92
CA LEU A 6 3.95 -0.49 -16.82
C LEU A 6 4.13 -1.49 -17.96
N GLY A 7 3.64 -2.71 -17.76
CA GLY A 7 3.55 -3.74 -18.81
C GLY A 7 4.85 -4.43 -19.12
N THR A 8 5.86 -4.40 -18.27
CA THR A 8 7.13 -5.11 -18.49
C THR A 8 7.33 -6.27 -17.51
N GLN A 9 8.07 -7.31 -17.92
CA GLN A 9 8.40 -8.50 -17.12
C GLN A 9 9.49 -8.23 -16.07
N SER A 10 9.38 -7.16 -15.30
CA SER A 10 10.46 -6.78 -14.37
C SER A 10 10.30 -7.32 -12.95
N GLY A 11 9.27 -8.11 -12.68
CA GLY A 11 9.17 -8.83 -11.41
C GLY A 11 7.97 -8.51 -10.54
N GLY A 12 7.02 -7.72 -11.01
CA GLY A 12 5.75 -7.52 -10.30
C GLY A 12 5.11 -6.17 -10.55
N PHE A 13 4.00 -5.95 -9.89
CA PHE A 13 3.28 -4.68 -9.91
C PHE A 13 3.38 -4.03 -8.54
N TYR A 14 3.84 -2.78 -8.49
CA TYR A 14 4.19 -2.07 -7.25
C TYR A 14 3.49 -0.72 -7.17
N ALA A 15 3.23 -0.29 -5.93
CA ALA A 15 2.79 1.06 -5.60
C ALA A 15 3.80 1.70 -4.64
N TYR A 16 4.34 2.86 -5.01
CA TYR A 16 5.26 3.66 -4.21
C TYR A 16 4.62 5.00 -3.86
N THR A 17 4.59 5.35 -2.59
CA THR A 17 3.90 6.54 -2.06
C THR A 17 4.82 7.54 -1.35
N ALA A 18 6.13 7.36 -1.45
CA ALA A 18 7.11 8.09 -0.63
C ALA A 18 6.82 7.97 0.88
N SER A 19 6.38 6.80 1.32
CA SER A 19 5.99 6.51 2.71
C SER A 19 4.87 7.41 3.25
N ASN A 20 3.99 7.90 2.37
CA ASN A 20 2.82 8.66 2.82
C ASN A 20 1.83 7.74 3.53
N ALA A 21 1.57 7.99 4.82
CA ALA A 21 0.73 7.14 5.66
C ALA A 21 -0.72 7.06 5.17
N ASP A 22 -1.32 8.18 4.76
CA ASP A 22 -2.70 8.20 4.28
C ASP A 22 -2.84 7.38 2.98
N MET A 23 -1.90 7.54 2.03
CA MET A 23 -1.90 6.77 0.79
C MET A 23 -1.65 5.29 1.03
N ASN A 24 -0.71 4.95 1.93
CA ASN A 24 -0.44 3.56 2.33
C ASN A 24 -1.67 2.91 2.95
N MET A 25 -2.37 3.63 3.83
CA MET A 25 -3.61 3.16 4.44
C MET A 25 -4.70 2.90 3.38
N ILE A 26 -4.90 3.83 2.46
CA ILE A 26 -5.89 3.69 1.37
C ILE A 26 -5.54 2.48 0.50
N LEU A 27 -4.31 2.34 0.07
CA LEU A 27 -3.85 1.20 -0.75
C LEU A 27 -4.01 -0.13 -0.02
N SER A 28 -3.72 -0.18 1.28
CA SER A 28 -3.85 -1.40 2.08
C SER A 28 -5.30 -1.79 2.35
N GLN A 29 -6.18 -0.81 2.56
CA GLN A 29 -7.60 -1.06 2.87
C GLN A 29 -8.43 -1.37 1.64
N VAL A 30 -8.21 -0.63 0.57
CA VAL A 30 -9.01 -0.69 -0.65
C VAL A 30 -8.36 -1.57 -1.70
N GLY A 31 -7.02 -1.61 -1.70
CA GLY A 31 -6.25 -2.34 -2.71
C GLY A 31 -6.62 -3.82 -2.82
N ALA A 32 -6.96 -4.45 -1.70
CA ALA A 32 -7.38 -5.86 -1.68
C ALA A 32 -8.77 -6.08 -2.29
N GLU A 33 -9.59 -5.04 -2.42
CA GLU A 33 -10.94 -5.11 -2.98
C GLU A 33 -10.99 -4.70 -4.46
N LEU A 34 -9.99 -3.94 -4.91
CA LEU A 34 -9.87 -3.51 -6.30
C LEU A 34 -9.22 -4.61 -7.13
N GLN A 35 -10.00 -5.25 -7.93
CA GLN A 35 -9.55 -6.27 -8.89
C GLN A 35 -9.12 -5.60 -10.21
N PRO A 36 -8.38 -6.28 -11.08
CA PRO A 36 -8.09 -7.72 -11.06
C PRO A 36 -6.74 -8.10 -10.42
N ILE A 37 -5.88 -7.13 -10.14
CA ILE A 37 -4.54 -7.36 -9.56
C ILE A 37 -4.28 -6.36 -8.45
N VAL A 38 -3.50 -6.72 -7.44
CA VAL A 38 -3.17 -5.84 -6.33
C VAL A 38 -1.69 -5.50 -6.36
N PRO A 39 -1.30 -4.21 -6.40
CA PRO A 39 0.11 -3.83 -6.34
C PRO A 39 0.70 -4.15 -4.97
N LYS A 40 1.98 -4.50 -4.95
CA LYS A 40 2.76 -4.58 -3.71
C LYS A 40 3.16 -3.18 -3.29
N LEU A 41 2.81 -2.81 -2.08
CA LEU A 41 3.27 -1.56 -1.50
C LEU A 41 4.78 -1.65 -1.24
N THR A 42 5.54 -0.67 -1.70
CA THR A 42 6.98 -0.58 -1.47
C THR A 42 7.34 0.75 -0.80
N SER A 43 8.27 0.68 0.16
CA SER A 43 8.87 1.84 0.81
C SER A 43 10.16 2.31 0.12
N GLU A 44 10.75 1.45 -0.71
CA GLU A 44 11.94 1.80 -1.48
C GLU A 44 11.51 2.47 -2.79
N GLU A 45 12.09 3.64 -3.07
CA GLU A 45 11.90 4.31 -4.35
C GLU A 45 12.51 3.46 -5.47
N PRO A 46 11.71 2.98 -6.42
CA PRO A 46 12.23 2.12 -7.48
C PRO A 46 13.25 2.83 -8.37
N TYR A 47 12.98 4.09 -8.66
CA TYR A 47 13.81 5.04 -9.41
C TYR A 47 13.14 6.42 -9.36
N PRO A 48 13.91 7.53 -9.58
CA PRO A 48 13.31 8.87 -9.66
C PRO A 48 12.31 8.97 -10.81
N SER A 49 11.12 9.47 -10.51
CA SER A 49 10.03 9.66 -11.46
C SER A 49 9.27 10.97 -11.16
N ASP A 50 8.28 11.30 -11.98
CA ASP A 50 7.55 12.58 -11.90
C ASP A 50 6.79 12.77 -10.58
N ASN A 51 6.42 11.68 -9.90
CA ASN A 51 5.81 11.75 -8.57
C ASN A 51 6.70 12.43 -7.52
N MET A 52 8.03 12.47 -7.75
CA MET A 52 8.98 13.12 -6.85
C MET A 52 8.69 14.62 -6.68
N ALA A 53 8.27 15.30 -7.73
CA ALA A 53 7.91 16.72 -7.67
C ALA A 53 6.72 16.97 -6.72
N PHE A 54 5.78 16.03 -6.65
CA PHE A 54 4.59 16.13 -5.80
C PHE A 54 4.94 15.82 -4.34
N TYR A 55 5.56 14.69 -4.03
CA TYR A 55 5.85 14.36 -2.64
C TYR A 55 6.90 15.29 -2.03
N SER A 56 7.83 15.84 -2.82
CA SER A 56 8.76 16.89 -2.35
C SER A 56 8.05 18.20 -2.02
N GLY A 57 6.89 18.44 -2.64
CA GLY A 57 5.99 19.55 -2.32
C GLY A 57 4.95 19.22 -1.26
N GLU A 58 5.12 18.11 -0.52
CA GLU A 58 4.17 17.62 0.51
C GLU A 58 2.77 17.35 -0.06
N ILE A 59 2.69 16.92 -1.33
CA ILE A 59 1.45 16.53 -1.98
C ILE A 59 1.39 14.99 -2.02
N PRO A 60 0.32 14.37 -1.48
CA PRO A 60 0.13 12.94 -1.56
C PRO A 60 0.17 12.45 -2.99
N SER A 61 1.05 11.50 -3.27
CA SER A 61 1.21 10.92 -4.60
C SER A 61 1.42 9.41 -4.50
N VAL A 62 1.14 8.71 -5.57
CA VAL A 62 1.45 7.31 -5.76
C VAL A 62 1.99 7.08 -7.16
N MET A 63 3.08 6.36 -7.27
CA MET A 63 3.61 5.83 -8.51
C MET A 63 3.26 4.35 -8.60
N PHE A 64 2.63 3.95 -9.71
CA PHE A 64 2.43 2.56 -10.07
C PHE A 64 3.45 2.14 -11.12
N THR A 65 4.12 1.02 -10.89
CA THR A 65 5.19 0.56 -11.76
C THR A 65 5.33 -0.96 -11.73
N THR A 66 5.85 -1.53 -12.80
CA THR A 66 6.33 -2.92 -12.83
C THR A 66 7.82 -3.03 -12.50
N GLY A 67 8.49 -1.89 -12.31
CA GLY A 67 9.90 -1.81 -11.96
C GLY A 67 10.82 -1.63 -13.18
N LYS A 68 12.13 -1.52 -12.91
CA LYS A 68 13.14 -1.43 -13.98
C LYS A 68 13.31 -2.75 -14.71
N TYR A 69 13.56 -2.67 -16.01
CA TYR A 69 13.86 -3.80 -16.87
C TYR A 69 15.19 -3.56 -17.63
N PRO A 70 15.87 -4.62 -18.09
CA PRO A 70 17.22 -4.52 -18.68
C PRO A 70 17.29 -3.68 -19.94
N GLU A 71 16.22 -3.61 -20.71
CA GLU A 71 16.14 -2.89 -21.99
C GLU A 71 15.92 -1.40 -21.81
N HIS A 72 15.53 -0.93 -20.62
CA HIS A 72 15.20 0.45 -20.31
C HIS A 72 16.26 1.43 -20.81
N ASN A 73 15.85 2.42 -21.61
CA ASN A 73 16.71 3.43 -22.22
C ASN A 73 17.81 2.86 -23.15
N THR A 74 17.60 1.70 -23.75
CA THR A 74 18.51 1.11 -24.75
C THR A 74 17.82 1.03 -26.11
N VAL A 75 18.59 0.68 -27.16
CA VAL A 75 18.03 0.42 -28.49
C VAL A 75 17.12 -0.81 -28.58
N ARG A 76 17.07 -1.61 -27.50
CA ARG A 76 16.19 -2.77 -27.39
C ARG A 76 14.91 -2.47 -26.62
N ASP A 77 14.75 -1.24 -26.17
CA ASP A 77 13.53 -0.75 -25.52
C ASP A 77 12.48 -0.47 -26.61
N THR A 78 11.82 -1.52 -27.03
CA THR A 78 10.86 -1.53 -28.12
C THR A 78 9.51 -2.05 -27.65
N GLU A 79 8.46 -1.84 -28.44
CA GLU A 79 7.10 -2.29 -28.13
C GLU A 79 6.96 -3.81 -27.97
N ASP A 80 7.89 -4.59 -28.54
CA ASP A 80 7.87 -6.06 -28.47
C ASP A 80 8.08 -6.63 -27.07
N ILE A 81 8.62 -5.83 -26.14
CA ILE A 81 8.84 -6.24 -24.73
C ILE A 81 7.62 -5.99 -23.84
N ILE A 82 6.58 -5.35 -24.37
CA ILE A 82 5.37 -5.04 -23.60
C ILE A 82 4.46 -6.25 -23.55
N GLU A 83 4.10 -6.66 -22.36
CA GLU A 83 3.10 -7.68 -22.09
C GLU A 83 1.73 -7.03 -21.93
N TYR A 84 0.98 -6.96 -23.01
CA TYR A 84 -0.30 -6.24 -23.06
C TYR A 84 -1.37 -6.82 -22.12
N GLU A 85 -1.43 -8.13 -21.94
CA GLU A 85 -2.41 -8.77 -21.07
C GLU A 85 -2.17 -8.46 -19.57
N PRO A 86 -0.95 -8.57 -19.02
CA PRO A 86 -0.65 -8.04 -17.69
C PRO A 86 -0.91 -6.54 -17.56
N MET A 87 -0.49 -5.75 -18.54
CA MET A 87 -0.67 -4.30 -18.56
C MET A 87 -2.16 -3.90 -18.52
N GLU A 88 -3.04 -4.63 -19.21
CA GLU A 88 -4.49 -4.39 -19.15
C GLU A 88 -5.01 -4.53 -17.71
N ARG A 89 -4.61 -5.58 -16.99
CA ARG A 89 -4.99 -5.78 -15.59
C ARG A 89 -4.43 -4.71 -14.65
N GLU A 90 -3.20 -4.27 -14.90
CA GLU A 90 -2.58 -3.18 -14.15
C GLU A 90 -3.35 -1.86 -14.34
N LEU A 91 -3.68 -1.54 -15.59
CA LEU A 91 -4.45 -0.34 -15.94
C LEU A 91 -5.88 -0.39 -15.40
N GLU A 92 -6.53 -1.55 -15.41
CA GLU A 92 -7.86 -1.73 -14.81
C GLU A 92 -7.81 -1.46 -13.30
N TYR A 93 -6.80 -1.98 -12.59
CA TYR A 93 -6.59 -1.67 -11.18
C TYR A 93 -6.39 -0.17 -10.96
N VAL A 94 -5.50 0.46 -11.72
CA VAL A 94 -5.22 1.91 -11.62
C VAL A 94 -6.49 2.72 -11.89
N TYR A 95 -7.29 2.33 -12.88
CA TYR A 95 -8.57 2.98 -13.17
C TYR A 95 -9.52 2.89 -11.97
N ASN A 96 -9.67 1.70 -11.39
CA ASN A 96 -10.52 1.48 -10.22
C ASN A 96 -10.03 2.27 -9.02
N PHE A 97 -8.71 2.28 -8.77
CA PHE A 97 -8.09 3.08 -7.72
C PHE A 97 -8.31 4.58 -7.93
N THR A 98 -8.12 5.06 -9.16
CA THR A 98 -8.32 6.48 -9.51
C THR A 98 -9.77 6.90 -9.26
N ARG A 99 -10.73 6.08 -9.69
CA ARG A 99 -12.15 6.32 -9.42
C ARG A 99 -12.45 6.36 -7.93
N PHE A 100 -11.86 5.45 -7.17
CA PHE A 100 -12.04 5.41 -5.73
C PHE A 100 -11.51 6.70 -5.10
N ILE A 101 -10.23 7.05 -5.33
CA ILE A 101 -9.60 8.19 -4.67
C ILE A 101 -10.20 9.54 -5.10
N ALA A 102 -10.72 9.63 -6.33
CA ALA A 102 -11.42 10.83 -6.80
C ALA A 102 -12.79 11.06 -6.12
N ASN A 103 -13.35 10.03 -5.49
CA ASN A 103 -14.66 10.09 -4.84
C ASN A 103 -14.58 9.96 -3.31
N VAL A 104 -13.39 9.94 -2.71
CA VAL A 104 -13.27 9.96 -1.24
C VAL A 104 -13.78 11.28 -0.69
N GLU A 105 -14.52 11.21 0.43
CA GLU A 105 -15.09 12.39 1.08
C GLU A 105 -14.00 13.34 1.60
N ASN A 106 -12.93 12.79 2.15
CA ASN A 106 -11.79 13.54 2.67
C ASN A 106 -10.55 13.25 1.85
N ALA A 107 -9.96 14.28 1.28
CA ALA A 107 -8.71 14.16 0.54
C ALA A 107 -7.58 13.61 1.45
N PRO A 108 -6.74 12.70 0.94
CA PRO A 108 -5.58 12.23 1.70
C PRO A 108 -4.65 13.40 2.03
N LEU A 109 -4.07 13.37 3.22
CA LEU A 109 -3.09 14.36 3.66
C LEU A 109 -1.68 13.81 3.49
N PHE A 110 -0.72 14.71 3.26
CA PHE A 110 0.68 14.32 3.24
C PHE A 110 1.16 14.13 4.68
N ARG A 111 1.35 12.87 5.06
CA ARG A 111 1.92 12.46 6.35
C ARG A 111 2.93 11.38 6.06
N GLN A 112 4.20 11.67 6.30
CA GLN A 112 5.22 10.63 6.19
C GLN A 112 5.09 9.64 7.34
N ASP A 113 5.07 8.36 6.98
CA ASP A 113 5.22 7.28 7.95
C ASP A 113 6.64 7.36 8.54
N GLN A 114 6.75 7.79 9.78
CA GLN A 114 8.06 7.93 10.44
C GLN A 114 8.71 6.57 10.73
N VAL A 115 8.00 5.49 10.51
CA VAL A 115 8.44 4.11 10.77
C VAL A 115 9.56 3.65 9.82
N LEU A 116 9.76 4.33 8.70
CA LEU A 116 10.77 3.94 7.70
C LEU A 116 11.99 4.87 7.62
N ALA A 117 12.17 5.76 8.57
CA ALA A 117 13.41 6.51 8.70
C ALA A 117 14.53 5.51 9.07
N LYS A 118 15.39 5.19 8.12
CA LYS A 118 16.59 4.38 8.31
C LYS A 118 17.42 4.94 9.47
N GLY A 119 17.55 4.19 10.53
CA GLY A 119 18.56 4.45 11.55
C GLY A 119 18.04 4.36 12.99
N ASN A 120 18.39 3.28 13.64
CA ASN A 120 18.11 2.94 15.04
C ASN A 120 16.70 2.44 15.36
N ASP A 121 16.26 1.42 14.64
CA ASP A 121 15.00 0.73 14.90
C ASP A 121 15.08 -0.15 16.15
N LYS A 122 15.19 0.49 17.31
CA LYS A 122 14.91 -0.19 18.56
C LYS A 122 13.38 -0.30 18.66
N LEU A 123 12.87 -1.50 18.45
CA LEU A 123 11.47 -1.80 18.74
C LEU A 123 11.26 -1.71 20.26
N TYR A 124 10.32 -0.88 20.68
CA TYR A 124 9.94 -0.76 22.08
C TYR A 124 8.66 -1.55 22.32
N ALA A 125 8.61 -2.28 23.40
CA ALA A 125 7.37 -2.90 23.81
C ALA A 125 6.36 -1.79 24.23
N TYR A 126 5.06 -2.06 24.05
CA TYR A 126 3.99 -1.09 24.34
C TYR A 126 4.11 -0.42 25.71
N TYR A 127 4.55 -1.17 26.72
CA TYR A 127 4.72 -0.67 28.08
C TYR A 127 5.99 0.14 28.31
N GLU A 128 6.95 0.10 27.37
CA GLU A 128 8.22 0.85 27.42
C GLU A 128 8.10 2.24 26.77
N CYS A 129 7.00 2.48 26.05
CA CYS A 129 6.80 3.75 25.37
C CYS A 129 6.38 4.85 26.35
N ASP A 130 7.08 5.99 26.36
CA ASP A 130 6.69 7.18 27.12
C ASP A 130 5.32 7.70 26.67
N ARG A 131 5.05 7.64 25.39
CA ARG A 131 3.76 7.96 24.79
C ARG A 131 3.19 6.71 24.12
N ARG A 132 2.24 6.10 24.77
CA ARG A 132 1.61 4.88 24.26
C ARG A 132 0.77 5.16 23.02
N PRO A 133 0.79 4.25 22.02
CA PRO A 133 -0.09 4.33 20.88
C PRO A 133 -1.56 4.42 21.30
N SER A 134 -2.32 5.25 20.60
CA SER A 134 -3.78 5.39 20.84
C SER A 134 -4.52 5.22 19.51
N PHE A 135 -5.69 4.58 19.57
CA PHE A 135 -6.54 4.41 18.40
C PHE A 135 -7.73 5.37 18.48
N MET A 136 -7.85 6.27 17.49
CA MET A 136 -8.91 7.28 17.43
C MET A 136 -9.09 8.06 18.74
N GLY A 137 -7.97 8.39 19.39
CA GLY A 137 -7.97 9.12 20.66
C GLY A 137 -8.17 8.27 21.91
N SER A 138 -8.44 6.97 21.77
CA SER A 138 -8.53 6.04 22.89
C SER A 138 -7.19 5.38 23.19
N ALA A 139 -6.77 5.38 24.44
CA ALA A 139 -5.59 4.66 24.92
C ALA A 139 -5.86 3.19 25.25
N ASP A 140 -7.11 2.73 25.16
CA ASP A 140 -7.46 1.33 25.39
C ASP A 140 -7.26 0.51 24.11
N PRO A 141 -6.31 -0.46 24.09
CA PRO A 141 -6.08 -1.32 22.91
C PRO A 141 -7.32 -2.11 22.50
N LYS A 142 -8.26 -2.34 23.40
CA LYS A 142 -9.51 -3.05 23.09
C LYS A 142 -10.39 -2.27 22.13
N ASP A 143 -10.33 -0.94 22.14
CA ASP A 143 -11.09 -0.11 21.20
C ASP A 143 -10.69 -0.35 19.77
N PHE A 144 -9.41 -0.58 19.49
CA PHE A 144 -8.94 -1.00 18.17
C PHE A 144 -9.57 -2.34 17.74
N LEU A 145 -9.58 -3.33 18.66
CA LEU A 145 -10.17 -4.64 18.38
C LEU A 145 -11.68 -4.53 18.12
N TYR A 146 -12.43 -3.84 18.97
CA TYR A 146 -13.90 -3.79 18.88
C TYR A 146 -14.39 -2.89 17.75
N ARG A 147 -13.77 -1.74 17.53
CA ARG A 147 -14.22 -0.76 16.54
C ARG A 147 -13.66 -1.00 15.14
N TRP A 148 -12.55 -1.74 15.05
CA TRP A 148 -11.89 -1.97 13.78
C TRP A 148 -11.78 -3.45 13.43
N VAL A 149 -11.02 -4.22 14.19
CA VAL A 149 -10.73 -5.61 13.83
C VAL A 149 -12.00 -6.43 13.71
N TYR A 150 -12.86 -6.43 14.73
CA TYR A 150 -14.09 -7.24 14.72
C TYR A 150 -15.15 -6.76 13.72
N GLN A 151 -15.12 -5.50 13.36
CA GLN A 151 -16.05 -4.96 12.36
C GLN A 151 -15.72 -5.43 10.96
N TYR A 152 -14.43 -5.59 10.64
CA TYR A 152 -13.95 -5.95 9.29
C TYR A 152 -13.46 -7.40 9.19
N LEU A 153 -13.28 -8.08 10.32
CA LEU A 153 -12.86 -9.48 10.33
C LEU A 153 -13.98 -10.38 9.80
N LYS A 154 -13.80 -10.89 8.59
CA LYS A 154 -14.70 -11.90 8.01
C LYS A 154 -14.13 -13.29 8.26
N TYR A 155 -14.84 -14.08 9.04
CA TYR A 155 -14.43 -15.47 9.26
C TYR A 155 -14.57 -16.27 7.96
N PRO A 156 -13.57 -17.07 7.54
CA PRO A 156 -13.63 -17.82 6.31
C PRO A 156 -14.85 -18.75 6.28
N LYS A 157 -15.66 -18.70 5.22
CA LYS A 157 -16.88 -19.50 5.09
C LYS A 157 -16.61 -21.00 5.25
N ALA A 158 -15.50 -21.49 4.72
CA ALA A 158 -15.08 -22.89 4.87
C ALA A 158 -14.80 -23.27 6.31
N ALA A 159 -14.21 -22.39 7.11
CA ALA A 159 -13.97 -22.63 8.52
C ALA A 159 -15.28 -22.69 9.31
N VAL A 160 -16.20 -21.78 9.03
CA VAL A 160 -17.55 -21.78 9.64
C VAL A 160 -18.29 -23.10 9.33
N ALA A 161 -18.30 -23.51 8.06
CA ALA A 161 -18.97 -24.73 7.61
C ALA A 161 -18.41 -26.01 8.26
N ASN A 162 -17.12 -26.02 8.60
CA ASN A 162 -16.44 -27.16 9.22
C ASN A 162 -16.30 -27.02 10.74
N GLY A 163 -16.89 -26.02 11.36
CA GLY A 163 -16.81 -25.79 12.82
C GLY A 163 -15.40 -25.55 13.34
N ILE A 164 -14.48 -25.07 12.48
CA ILE A 164 -13.09 -24.83 12.84
C ILE A 164 -13.03 -23.56 13.67
N GLN A 165 -12.52 -23.68 14.91
CA GLN A 165 -12.28 -22.57 15.83
C GLN A 165 -10.84 -22.61 16.30
N GLY A 166 -10.28 -21.46 16.64
CA GLY A 166 -8.92 -21.38 17.16
C GLY A 166 -8.63 -20.01 17.77
N ARG A 167 -7.54 -19.94 18.54
CA ARG A 167 -6.96 -18.69 19.02
C ARG A 167 -5.87 -18.25 18.07
N VAL A 168 -5.93 -17.01 17.62
CA VAL A 168 -4.88 -16.37 16.83
C VAL A 168 -4.23 -15.31 17.70
N THR A 169 -2.90 -15.34 17.79
CA THR A 169 -2.11 -14.25 18.39
C THR A 169 -1.52 -13.45 17.25
N ILE A 170 -1.77 -12.15 17.26
CA ILE A 170 -1.24 -11.22 16.26
C ILE A 170 -0.32 -10.25 16.98
N GLU A 171 0.90 -10.16 16.50
CA GLU A 171 1.87 -9.15 16.88
C GLU A 171 1.96 -8.13 15.74
N PHE A 172 1.96 -6.86 16.07
CA PHE A 172 2.09 -5.80 15.08
C PHE A 172 2.96 -4.67 15.62
N THR A 173 3.69 -4.04 14.73
CA THR A 173 4.52 -2.87 15.01
C THR A 173 3.77 -1.63 14.53
N ILE A 174 3.81 -0.58 15.34
CA ILE A 174 3.18 0.72 15.04
C ILE A 174 4.29 1.76 14.88
#